data_43be11d0e4ba99e07664702493b0732c
#
_entry.id   43be11d0e4ba99e07664702493b0732c
#
_cell.length_a   1.000
_cell.length_b   1.000
_cell.length_c   1.000
_cell.angle_alpha   90.00
_cell.angle_beta   90.00
_cell.angle_gamma   90.00
#
_symmetry.space_group_name_H-M   'P 1'
#
loop_
_entity.id
_entity.type
_entity.pdbx_description
1 polymer ?
#
loop_
_entity_poly.entity_id
_entity_poly.type
_entity_poly.pdbx_seq_one_letter_code
_entity_poly.pdbx_strand_id
1 'polypeptide(L)'
;DFVPVHFISDTYALNKFDGTALYEYADEDKGYSEWGTCNFNYYRGEVRSFLQSSANFWMEKFHFDGIRMDAISNAIYWQGDSSKGINEGALDFIKCMNSGLQKLHPSVMLIAEDSTNFPKVTAPVEYDGLGFDYKWDMGWMNDTLDYFKIHPYDRKFHYHKLSFSMMYFYNEHYLLPFSHDEVVHGKA
;
A
#
# COMPACT_ATOMS: atom_id res chain seq x y z
N ASP A 1 0.54 1.83 -10.84
CA ASP A 1 0.93 1.98 -9.44
C ASP A 1 0.83 3.44 -9.01
N PHE A 2 0.36 3.66 -7.80
CA PHE A 2 0.27 4.96 -7.16
C PHE A 2 0.95 4.87 -5.79
N VAL A 3 1.88 5.80 -5.51
CA VAL A 3 2.70 5.79 -4.29
C VAL A 3 2.29 6.95 -3.39
N PRO A 4 1.18 6.84 -2.63
CA PRO A 4 0.73 7.92 -1.74
C PRO A 4 1.43 7.94 -0.39
N VAL A 5 2.40 7.05 -0.17
CA VAL A 5 3.02 6.81 1.13
C VAL A 5 4.28 7.64 1.33
N HIS A 6 5.17 7.61 0.33
CA HIS A 6 6.46 8.27 0.43
C HIS A 6 6.91 8.87 -0.91
N PHE A 7 7.90 9.74 -0.85
CA PHE A 7 8.48 10.39 -2.02
C PHE A 7 9.98 10.61 -1.85
N ILE A 8 10.66 10.81 -2.98
CA ILE A 8 12.12 10.94 -3.04
C ILE A 8 12.61 12.20 -2.31
N SER A 9 13.76 12.09 -1.63
CA SER A 9 14.38 13.18 -0.85
C SER A 9 15.39 14.01 -1.64
N ASP A 10 15.30 14.04 -2.96
CA ASP A 10 16.21 14.80 -3.81
C ASP A 10 16.03 16.31 -3.65
N THR A 11 17.12 17.08 -3.82
CA THR A 11 17.15 18.53 -3.62
C THR A 11 16.26 19.34 -4.56
N TYR A 12 15.82 18.74 -5.66
CA TYR A 12 14.90 19.35 -6.66
C TYR A 12 13.49 18.76 -6.59
N ALA A 13 13.21 17.90 -5.60
CA ALA A 13 11.90 17.29 -5.36
C ALA A 13 11.07 18.06 -4.32
N LEU A 14 10.09 17.39 -3.73
CA LEU A 14 9.16 18.01 -2.79
C LEU A 14 9.73 18.18 -1.37
N ASN A 15 10.81 17.45 -1.06
CA ASN A 15 11.43 17.51 0.27
C ASN A 15 11.94 18.91 0.57
N LYS A 16 11.47 19.47 1.69
CA LYS A 16 11.80 20.84 2.13
C LYS A 16 11.68 21.87 0.99
N PHE A 17 10.61 21.78 0.21
CA PHE A 17 10.40 22.53 -1.01
C PHE A 17 10.62 24.07 -0.86
N ASP A 18 10.23 24.64 0.27
CA ASP A 18 10.46 26.06 0.62
C ASP A 18 11.47 26.24 1.75
N GLY A 19 12.25 25.20 2.07
CA GLY A 19 13.17 25.16 3.20
C GLY A 19 12.54 24.64 4.49
N THR A 20 11.23 24.33 4.48
CA THR A 20 10.50 23.72 5.60
C THR A 20 9.83 22.40 5.19
N ALA A 21 9.40 21.60 6.17
CA ALA A 21 8.66 20.36 5.92
C ALA A 21 7.22 20.68 5.51
N LEU A 22 6.97 20.86 4.20
CA LEU A 22 5.64 21.12 3.65
C LEU A 22 4.84 19.86 3.39
N TYR A 23 5.45 18.87 2.76
CA TYR A 23 4.79 17.61 2.34
C TYR A 23 5.04 16.48 3.33
N GLU A 24 6.22 16.48 3.95
CA GLU A 24 6.66 15.47 4.91
C GLU A 24 6.38 15.87 6.36
N TYR A 25 6.51 14.90 7.27
CA TYR A 25 6.53 15.19 8.71
C TYR A 25 7.85 15.90 9.07
N ALA A 26 7.76 16.91 9.93
CA ALA A 26 8.93 17.66 10.41
C ALA A 26 9.79 16.85 11.40
N ASP A 27 9.19 15.88 12.07
CA ASP A 27 9.84 14.94 13.00
C ASP A 27 10.64 13.92 12.17
N GLU A 28 11.95 13.80 12.43
CA GLU A 28 12.84 12.89 11.69
C GLU A 28 12.42 11.42 11.82
N ASP A 29 11.93 11.00 12.99
CA ASP A 29 11.50 9.62 13.21
C ASP A 29 10.23 9.26 12.42
N LYS A 30 9.42 10.24 12.03
CA LYS A 30 8.21 10.07 11.25
C LYS A 30 8.35 10.48 9.79
N GLY A 31 9.26 11.42 9.55
CA GLY A 31 9.45 12.08 8.25
C GLY A 31 10.17 11.24 7.23
N TYR A 32 10.91 10.22 7.65
CA TYR A 32 11.68 9.38 6.75
C TYR A 32 11.25 7.91 6.85
N SER A 33 11.20 7.24 5.71
CA SER A 33 10.98 5.80 5.62
C SER A 33 12.30 5.05 5.86
N GLU A 34 12.19 3.73 6.06
CA GLU A 34 13.35 2.81 6.10
C GLU A 34 14.18 2.80 4.80
N TRP A 35 13.60 3.26 3.70
CA TRP A 35 14.26 3.37 2.39
C TRP A 35 14.96 4.72 2.17
N GLY A 36 14.99 5.61 3.16
CA GLY A 36 15.60 6.94 3.07
C GLY A 36 14.76 7.95 2.27
N THR A 37 13.50 7.65 2.00
CA THR A 37 12.54 8.54 1.34
C THR A 37 11.70 9.31 2.37
N CYS A 38 11.04 10.39 1.97
CA CYS A 38 10.21 11.20 2.85
C CYS A 38 8.78 10.66 2.94
N ASN A 39 8.21 10.58 4.14
CA ASN A 39 6.82 10.17 4.34
C ASN A 39 5.87 11.36 4.25
N PHE A 40 4.77 11.23 3.52
CA PHE A 40 3.74 12.26 3.43
C PHE A 40 3.05 12.52 4.77
N ASN A 41 2.87 13.80 5.09
CA ASN A 41 2.17 14.23 6.30
C ASN A 41 0.65 14.31 6.08
N TYR A 42 -0.06 13.25 6.42
CA TYR A 42 -1.51 13.13 6.23
C TYR A 42 -2.36 14.02 7.15
N TYR A 43 -1.78 14.66 8.15
CA TYR A 43 -2.48 15.65 8.99
C TYR A 43 -2.60 17.02 8.32
N ARG A 44 -1.93 17.23 7.16
CA ARG A 44 -2.04 18.46 6.37
C ARG A 44 -3.07 18.31 5.27
N GLY A 45 -4.07 19.22 5.27
CA GLY A 45 -5.13 19.23 4.27
C GLY A 45 -4.60 19.41 2.85
N GLU A 46 -3.54 20.22 2.68
CA GLU A 46 -2.88 20.47 1.39
C GLU A 46 -2.25 19.21 0.83
N VAL A 47 -1.59 18.40 1.66
CA VAL A 47 -0.97 17.13 1.26
C VAL A 47 -2.04 16.11 0.86
N ARG A 48 -3.11 16.00 1.66
CA ARG A 48 -4.26 15.15 1.33
C ARG A 48 -4.90 15.55 0.01
N SER A 49 -5.11 16.85 -0.20
CA SER A 49 -5.66 17.40 -1.45
C SER A 49 -4.76 17.12 -2.64
N PHE A 50 -3.44 17.29 -2.48
CA PHE A 50 -2.46 16.98 -3.52
C PHE A 50 -2.53 15.51 -3.95
N LEU A 51 -2.50 14.58 -3.00
CA LEU A 51 -2.54 13.14 -3.28
C LEU A 51 -3.87 12.71 -3.90
N GLN A 52 -5.01 13.18 -3.38
CA GLN A 52 -6.34 12.89 -3.94
C GLN A 52 -6.48 13.44 -5.36
N SER A 53 -6.01 14.67 -5.60
CA SER A 53 -6.03 15.28 -6.93
C SER A 53 -5.16 14.54 -7.92
N SER A 54 -3.99 14.06 -7.48
CA SER A 54 -3.11 13.23 -8.29
C SER A 54 -3.78 11.93 -8.71
N ALA A 55 -4.39 11.20 -7.77
CA ALA A 55 -5.12 9.97 -8.07
C ALA A 55 -6.26 10.22 -9.07
N ASN A 56 -7.10 11.24 -8.81
CA ASN A 56 -8.19 11.61 -9.70
C ASN A 56 -7.72 12.02 -11.09
N PHE A 57 -6.59 12.73 -11.18
CA PHE A 57 -6.02 13.17 -12.46
C PHE A 57 -5.71 12.00 -13.40
N TRP A 58 -5.12 10.93 -12.88
CA TRP A 58 -4.82 9.76 -13.69
C TRP A 58 -6.07 9.03 -14.19
N MET A 59 -7.11 8.97 -13.38
CA MET A 59 -8.38 8.37 -13.77
C MET A 59 -9.14 9.25 -14.77
N GLU A 60 -9.23 10.55 -14.50
CA GLU A 60 -10.02 11.48 -15.33
C GLU A 60 -9.36 11.80 -16.69
N LYS A 61 -8.03 12.02 -16.69
CA LYS A 61 -7.31 12.47 -17.89
C LYS A 61 -6.72 11.34 -18.72
N PHE A 62 -6.32 10.26 -18.07
CA PHE A 62 -5.69 9.10 -18.74
C PHE A 62 -6.60 7.87 -18.77
N HIS A 63 -7.79 7.94 -18.18
CA HIS A 63 -8.81 6.90 -18.20
C HIS A 63 -8.32 5.55 -17.66
N PHE A 64 -7.52 5.57 -16.60
CA PHE A 64 -7.15 4.34 -15.92
C PHE A 64 -8.36 3.70 -15.24
N ASP A 65 -8.48 2.38 -15.36
CA ASP A 65 -9.59 1.61 -14.78
C ASP A 65 -9.37 1.27 -13.31
N GLY A 66 -8.17 1.50 -12.79
CA GLY A 66 -7.86 1.25 -11.38
C GLY A 66 -6.49 1.75 -10.95
N ILE A 67 -6.27 1.72 -9.65
CA ILE A 67 -5.03 2.10 -8.99
C ILE A 67 -4.64 1.01 -8.01
N ARG A 68 -3.38 0.56 -8.09
CA ARG A 68 -2.75 -0.20 -7.02
C ARG A 68 -1.95 0.79 -6.17
N MET A 69 -2.29 0.85 -4.88
CA MET A 69 -1.59 1.69 -3.91
C MET A 69 -0.46 0.92 -3.26
N ASP A 70 0.74 1.45 -3.45
CA ASP A 70 2.01 0.87 -3.00
C ASP A 70 2.18 1.01 -1.49
N ALA A 71 2.70 -0.04 -0.83
CA ALA A 71 3.23 -0.05 0.54
C ALA A 71 2.32 0.62 1.59
N ILE A 72 0.99 0.42 1.54
CA ILE A 72 0.08 1.09 2.47
C ILE A 72 0.32 0.72 3.93
N SER A 73 0.99 -0.41 4.21
CA SER A 73 1.46 -0.77 5.56
C SER A 73 2.31 0.34 6.19
N ASN A 74 3.15 1.00 5.41
CA ASN A 74 4.01 2.12 5.86
C ASN A 74 3.24 3.43 6.06
N ALA A 75 2.03 3.54 5.52
CA ALA A 75 1.09 4.60 5.87
C ALA A 75 0.30 4.27 7.14
N ILE A 76 -0.22 3.03 7.24
CA ILE A 76 -1.05 2.57 8.35
C ILE A 76 -0.28 2.58 9.67
N TYR A 77 0.91 2.03 9.67
CA TYR A 77 1.78 1.97 10.84
C TYR A 77 2.96 2.91 10.68
N TRP A 78 3.36 3.56 11.77
CA TRP A 78 4.56 4.38 11.74
C TRP A 78 5.76 3.54 11.29
N GLN A 79 6.39 3.95 10.19
CA GLN A 79 7.51 3.25 9.55
C GLN A 79 7.21 1.78 9.18
N GLY A 80 5.95 1.43 8.88
CA GLY A 80 5.55 0.07 8.56
C GLY A 80 5.57 -0.92 9.72
N ASP A 81 5.88 -0.47 10.93
CA ASP A 81 6.04 -1.29 12.13
C ASP A 81 4.82 -1.18 13.05
N SER A 82 4.06 -2.25 13.17
CA SER A 82 2.85 -2.30 14.00
C SER A 82 3.14 -2.01 15.48
N SER A 83 4.35 -2.26 15.98
CA SER A 83 4.75 -1.96 17.36
C SER A 83 4.87 -0.45 17.64
N LYS A 84 5.05 0.36 16.59
CA LYS A 84 5.14 1.82 16.69
C LYS A 84 3.78 2.52 16.70
N GLY A 85 2.71 1.75 16.55
CA GLY A 85 1.34 2.25 16.57
C GLY A 85 0.81 2.71 15.21
N ILE A 86 -0.45 3.08 15.21
CA ILE A 86 -1.22 3.44 14.02
C ILE A 86 -1.09 4.93 13.73
N ASN A 87 -0.96 5.28 12.45
CA ASN A 87 -1.07 6.65 11.96
C ASN A 87 -2.53 6.95 11.60
N GLU A 88 -3.28 7.48 12.54
CA GLU A 88 -4.72 7.80 12.37
C GLU A 88 -4.96 8.77 11.20
N GLY A 89 -4.03 9.71 10.98
CA GLY A 89 -4.11 10.64 9.85
C GLY A 89 -4.05 9.93 8.50
N ALA A 90 -3.27 8.85 8.41
CA ALA A 90 -3.20 8.02 7.20
C ALA A 90 -4.47 7.18 7.00
N LEU A 91 -5.01 6.59 8.05
CA LEU A 91 -6.29 5.85 7.96
C LEU A 91 -7.42 6.75 7.47
N ASP A 92 -7.55 7.93 8.06
CA ASP A 92 -8.52 8.93 7.65
C ASP A 92 -8.33 9.35 6.18
N PHE A 93 -7.08 9.57 5.78
CA PHE A 93 -6.76 9.94 4.41
C PHE A 93 -7.16 8.83 3.44
N ILE A 94 -6.79 7.58 3.70
CA ILE A 94 -7.09 6.41 2.83
C ILE A 94 -8.60 6.25 2.69
N LYS A 95 -9.36 6.24 3.80
CA LYS A 95 -10.82 6.14 3.80
C LYS A 95 -11.47 7.26 2.98
N CYS A 96 -11.02 8.49 3.18
CA CYS A 96 -11.52 9.67 2.46
C CYS A 96 -11.22 9.59 0.96
N MET A 97 -9.99 9.23 0.59
CA MET A 97 -9.56 9.11 -0.81
C MET A 97 -10.33 8.01 -1.53
N ASN A 98 -10.40 6.81 -0.96
CA ASN A 98 -11.11 5.68 -1.57
C ASN A 98 -12.59 5.98 -1.76
N SER A 99 -13.27 6.50 -0.74
CA SER A 99 -14.67 6.94 -0.86
C SER A 99 -14.86 8.01 -1.92
N GLY A 100 -13.94 8.98 -2.00
CA GLY A 100 -13.97 10.05 -3.00
C GLY A 100 -13.82 9.52 -4.42
N LEU A 101 -12.83 8.66 -4.66
CA LEU A 101 -12.57 8.05 -5.96
C LEU A 101 -13.73 7.18 -6.43
N GLN A 102 -14.28 6.33 -5.56
CA GLN A 102 -15.43 5.49 -5.89
C GLN A 102 -16.69 6.30 -6.21
N LYS A 103 -16.90 7.47 -5.58
CA LYS A 103 -18.01 8.39 -5.91
C LYS A 103 -17.83 9.07 -7.26
N LEU A 104 -16.62 9.48 -7.60
CA LEU A 104 -16.31 10.16 -8.86
C LEU A 104 -16.22 9.17 -10.02
N HIS A 105 -15.70 7.98 -9.76
CA HIS A 105 -15.45 6.92 -10.74
C HIS A 105 -16.00 5.58 -10.22
N PRO A 106 -17.31 5.34 -10.32
CA PRO A 106 -17.95 4.17 -9.70
C PRO A 106 -17.47 2.79 -10.18
N SER A 107 -16.79 2.74 -11.33
CA SER A 107 -16.23 1.51 -11.91
C SER A 107 -14.74 1.32 -11.64
N VAL A 108 -14.11 2.24 -10.90
CA VAL A 108 -12.68 2.14 -10.63
C VAL A 108 -12.35 0.98 -9.69
N MET A 109 -11.22 0.34 -9.93
CA MET A 109 -10.69 -0.71 -9.07
C MET A 109 -9.58 -0.16 -8.17
N LEU A 110 -9.76 -0.25 -6.86
CA LEU A 110 -8.78 0.18 -5.87
C LEU A 110 -8.13 -1.05 -5.22
N ILE A 111 -6.83 -1.16 -5.39
CA ILE A 111 -6.05 -2.33 -4.95
C ILE A 111 -5.02 -1.89 -3.92
N ALA A 112 -4.96 -2.58 -2.79
CA ALA A 112 -3.98 -2.35 -1.75
C ALA A 112 -2.79 -3.30 -1.86
N GLU A 113 -1.57 -2.78 -1.78
CA GLU A 113 -0.43 -3.58 -1.37
C GLU A 113 -0.19 -3.38 0.11
N ASP A 114 -0.52 -4.41 0.87
CA ASP A 114 -0.32 -4.43 2.32
C ASP A 114 0.25 -5.78 2.76
N SER A 115 1.41 -5.75 3.38
CA SER A 115 2.11 -6.92 3.90
C SER A 115 1.75 -7.26 5.34
N THR A 116 0.79 -6.54 5.94
CA THR A 116 0.42 -6.71 7.35
C THR A 116 -0.92 -7.43 7.53
N ASN A 117 -1.24 -7.72 8.78
CA ASN A 117 -2.53 -8.28 9.19
C ASN A 117 -3.53 -7.19 9.59
N PHE A 118 -3.38 -5.95 9.07
CA PHE A 118 -4.36 -4.91 9.34
C PHE A 118 -5.75 -5.36 8.85
N PRO A 119 -6.78 -5.29 9.69
CA PRO A 119 -8.09 -5.84 9.35
C PRO A 119 -8.90 -4.89 8.46
N LYS A 120 -9.87 -5.45 7.74
CA LYS A 120 -10.88 -4.70 6.99
C LYS A 120 -10.28 -3.78 5.90
N VAL A 121 -9.18 -4.18 5.30
CA VAL A 121 -8.59 -3.42 4.18
C VAL A 121 -9.58 -3.34 3.01
N THR A 122 -10.24 -4.45 2.69
CA THR A 122 -11.21 -4.55 1.59
C THR A 122 -12.67 -4.40 2.03
N ALA A 123 -12.93 -4.11 3.30
CA ALA A 123 -14.28 -3.79 3.73
C ALA A 123 -14.67 -2.35 3.36
N PRO A 124 -15.95 -2.08 3.05
CA PRO A 124 -16.44 -0.73 2.80
C PRO A 124 -16.19 0.22 3.98
N VAL A 125 -16.02 1.51 3.67
CA VAL A 125 -15.74 2.56 4.68
C VAL A 125 -16.90 2.68 5.68
N GLU A 126 -18.14 2.45 5.26
CA GLU A 126 -19.32 2.46 6.11
C GLU A 126 -19.31 1.40 7.21
N TYR A 127 -18.52 0.33 7.02
CA TYR A 127 -18.32 -0.74 7.99
C TYR A 127 -16.94 -0.66 8.67
N ASP A 128 -16.39 0.55 8.70
CA ASP A 128 -15.08 0.86 9.28
C ASP A 128 -13.89 0.18 8.57
N GLY A 129 -14.07 -0.13 7.28
CA GLY A 129 -13.00 -0.61 6.42
C GLY A 129 -12.22 0.51 5.75
N LEU A 130 -11.15 0.16 5.03
CA LEU A 130 -10.36 1.12 4.28
C LEU A 130 -10.94 1.42 2.89
N GLY A 131 -11.89 0.62 2.40
CA GLY A 131 -12.60 0.86 1.14
C GLY A 131 -11.81 0.46 -0.12
N PHE A 132 -10.84 -0.43 -0.02
CA PHE A 132 -10.26 -1.06 -1.21
C PHE A 132 -11.17 -2.18 -1.74
N ASP A 133 -11.14 -2.39 -3.05
CA ASP A 133 -11.85 -3.52 -3.66
C ASP A 133 -11.06 -4.82 -3.48
N TYR A 134 -9.73 -4.73 -3.55
CA TYR A 134 -8.83 -5.88 -3.43
C TYR A 134 -7.58 -5.55 -2.62
N LYS A 135 -6.99 -6.62 -2.08
CA LYS A 135 -5.68 -6.59 -1.41
C LYS A 135 -4.77 -7.64 -2.06
N TRP A 136 -3.51 -7.31 -2.31
CA TRP A 136 -2.51 -8.29 -2.71
C TRP A 136 -2.24 -9.30 -1.59
N ASP A 137 -2.29 -10.60 -1.91
CA ASP A 137 -1.88 -11.66 -0.99
C ASP A 137 -0.35 -11.84 -1.03
N MET A 138 0.34 -11.01 -0.28
CA MET A 138 1.80 -11.06 -0.17
C MET A 138 2.28 -12.35 0.50
N GLY A 139 1.48 -12.92 1.41
CA GLY A 139 1.77 -14.20 2.08
C GLY A 139 1.77 -15.35 1.08
N TRP A 140 0.72 -15.46 0.26
CA TRP A 140 0.66 -16.45 -0.82
C TRP A 140 1.83 -16.32 -1.80
N MET A 141 2.19 -15.09 -2.17
CA MET A 141 3.29 -14.84 -3.09
C MET A 141 4.62 -15.36 -2.53
N ASN A 142 4.94 -14.96 -1.30
CA ASN A 142 6.20 -15.36 -0.65
C ASN A 142 6.28 -16.88 -0.47
N ASP A 143 5.20 -17.51 0.01
CA ASP A 143 5.15 -18.96 0.18
C ASP A 143 5.28 -19.70 -1.16
N THR A 144 4.67 -19.18 -2.23
CA THR A 144 4.75 -19.78 -3.57
C THR A 144 6.15 -19.64 -4.16
N LEU A 145 6.77 -18.46 -4.05
CA LEU A 145 8.15 -18.24 -4.51
C LEU A 145 9.13 -19.11 -3.74
N ASP A 146 8.98 -19.22 -2.44
CA ASP A 146 9.78 -20.11 -1.61
C ASP A 146 9.61 -21.58 -2.00
N TYR A 147 8.37 -22.00 -2.30
CA TYR A 147 8.12 -23.35 -2.78
C TYR A 147 8.82 -23.63 -4.10
N PHE A 148 8.83 -22.66 -5.02
CA PHE A 148 9.52 -22.83 -6.31
C PHE A 148 11.03 -22.94 -6.18
N LYS A 149 11.65 -22.33 -5.17
CA LYS A 149 13.09 -22.45 -4.86
C LYS A 149 13.47 -23.82 -4.32
N ILE A 150 12.50 -24.60 -3.79
CA ILE A 150 12.77 -25.94 -3.25
C ILE A 150 13.12 -26.90 -4.40
N HIS A 151 14.17 -27.71 -4.18
CA HIS A 151 14.56 -28.74 -5.15
C HIS A 151 13.36 -29.68 -5.45
N PRO A 152 13.08 -30.04 -6.70
CA PRO A 152 11.90 -30.80 -7.08
C PRO A 152 11.65 -32.09 -6.27
N TYR A 153 12.69 -32.80 -5.89
CA TYR A 153 12.60 -34.03 -5.06
C TYR A 153 12.00 -33.76 -3.66
N ASP A 154 12.24 -32.58 -3.12
CA ASP A 154 11.84 -32.22 -1.75
C ASP A 154 10.47 -31.53 -1.70
N ARG A 155 9.97 -31.04 -2.83
CA ARG A 155 8.69 -30.31 -2.92
C ARG A 155 7.51 -31.08 -2.31
N LYS A 156 7.52 -32.40 -2.42
CA LYS A 156 6.48 -33.28 -1.83
C LYS A 156 6.32 -33.14 -0.33
N PHE A 157 7.33 -32.65 0.38
CA PHE A 157 7.28 -32.45 1.84
C PHE A 157 6.83 -31.00 2.22
N HIS A 158 6.63 -30.11 1.24
CA HIS A 158 6.39 -28.71 1.44
C HIS A 158 5.07 -28.19 0.85
N TYR A 159 4.10 -29.05 0.59
CA TYR A 159 2.80 -28.67 0.04
C TYR A 159 2.04 -27.66 0.90
N HIS A 160 2.30 -27.65 2.21
CA HIS A 160 1.70 -26.66 3.12
C HIS A 160 1.97 -25.22 2.68
N LYS A 161 3.10 -24.91 2.04
CA LYS A 161 3.39 -23.58 1.48
C LYS A 161 2.38 -23.15 0.41
N LEU A 162 1.89 -24.08 -0.41
CA LEU A 162 0.90 -23.78 -1.45
C LEU A 162 -0.53 -23.67 -0.91
N SER A 163 -0.82 -24.30 0.22
CA SER A 163 -2.18 -24.35 0.77
C SER A 163 -2.41 -23.47 1.98
N PHE A 164 -1.36 -22.89 2.57
CA PHE A 164 -1.46 -22.12 3.81
C PHE A 164 -2.40 -20.90 3.66
N SER A 165 -2.37 -20.22 2.52
CA SER A 165 -3.24 -19.06 2.27
C SER A 165 -4.73 -19.39 2.35
N MET A 166 -5.13 -20.67 2.14
CA MET A 166 -6.52 -21.09 2.28
C MET A 166 -7.07 -20.90 3.69
N MET A 167 -6.21 -20.80 4.71
CA MET A 167 -6.64 -20.59 6.10
C MET A 167 -7.20 -19.17 6.32
N TYR A 168 -6.77 -18.19 5.54
CA TYR A 168 -7.19 -16.80 5.69
C TYR A 168 -7.82 -16.22 4.42
N PHE A 169 -7.97 -17.01 3.38
CA PHE A 169 -8.41 -16.59 2.04
C PHE A 169 -9.71 -15.78 2.03
N TYR A 170 -10.61 -16.01 2.99
CA TYR A 170 -11.90 -15.32 3.08
C TYR A 170 -11.88 -14.09 4.00
N ASN A 171 -10.74 -13.73 4.59
CA ASN A 171 -10.65 -12.57 5.48
C ASN A 171 -10.71 -11.25 4.71
N GLU A 172 -10.21 -11.24 3.47
CA GLU A 172 -10.18 -10.09 2.58
C GLU A 172 -10.48 -10.52 1.14
N HIS A 173 -10.70 -9.57 0.23
CA HIS A 173 -10.77 -9.86 -1.20
C HIS A 173 -9.35 -9.90 -1.78
N TYR A 174 -8.74 -11.06 -1.83
CA TYR A 174 -7.36 -11.21 -2.27
C TYR A 174 -7.19 -11.30 -3.78
N LEU A 175 -6.12 -10.64 -4.27
CA LEU A 175 -5.50 -10.93 -5.56
C LEU A 175 -4.19 -11.67 -5.30
N LEU A 176 -3.85 -12.63 -6.18
CA LEU A 176 -2.64 -13.45 -6.09
C LEU A 176 -1.55 -12.87 -7.01
N PRO A 177 -0.71 -11.94 -6.54
CA PRO A 177 0.29 -11.29 -7.37
C PRO A 177 1.56 -12.12 -7.47
N PHE A 178 2.32 -11.87 -8.55
CA PHE A 178 3.77 -11.97 -8.52
C PHE A 178 4.31 -10.55 -8.69
N SER A 179 4.63 -9.90 -7.57
CA SER A 179 5.14 -8.54 -7.60
C SER A 179 6.45 -8.45 -8.36
N HIS A 180 6.59 -7.41 -9.18
CA HIS A 180 7.85 -7.11 -9.86
C HIS A 180 9.01 -6.91 -8.89
N ASP A 181 8.74 -6.44 -7.69
CA ASP A 181 9.74 -6.27 -6.63
C ASP A 181 10.33 -7.59 -6.14
N GLU A 182 9.58 -8.70 -6.25
CA GLU A 182 10.01 -10.02 -5.78
C GLU A 182 10.50 -10.94 -6.90
N VAL A 183 10.06 -10.75 -8.15
CA VAL A 183 10.40 -11.65 -9.26
C VAL A 183 11.49 -11.12 -10.21
N VAL A 184 11.92 -9.86 -10.04
CA VAL A 184 13.04 -9.27 -10.79
C VAL A 184 14.27 -9.07 -9.91
N HIS A 185 15.38 -8.67 -10.53
CA HIS A 185 16.65 -8.38 -9.85
C HIS A 185 17.23 -9.53 -9.03
N GLY A 186 17.00 -10.78 -9.46
CA GLY A 186 17.58 -11.96 -8.84
C GLY A 186 16.97 -12.36 -7.49
N LYS A 187 15.79 -11.85 -7.16
CA LYS A 187 15.06 -12.22 -5.94
C LYS A 187 14.28 -13.52 -6.07
N ALA A 188 13.84 -13.89 -7.28
CA ALA A 188 13.14 -15.14 -7.56
C ALA A 188 14.06 -16.21 -8.13
#